data_f8dbc6a00eda2f44dd3e56349d13f95a
#
_entry.id   f8dbc6a00eda2f44dd3e56349d13f95a
#
_cell.length_a   1.000
_cell.length_b   1.000
_cell.length_c   1.000
_cell.angle_alpha   90.00
_cell.angle_beta   90.00
_cell.angle_gamma   90.00
#
_symmetry.space_group_name_H-M   'P 1'
#
loop_
_entity.id
_entity.type
_entity.pdbx_description
1 polymer ?
#
loop_
_entity_poly.entity_id
_entity_poly.type
_entity_poly.pdbx_seq_one_letter_code
_entity_poly.pdbx_strand_id
1 'polypeptide(L)'
;ACASEQEALARAAQAPDLVLVTEDLEQGYGISLVRELRQRWPQCICLLFLRRETQEVVREALDAGAQGVIFVSSLGSGEGDFMKAIARTLEGGTYFPGPVRDAAAFHPDDEAEGLEALDQLSSREQEVLQALSEGYCNREIAQRLFISQETVKTHVSTVISKLGVRDRTQAAVMALRMG
;
A
#
# COMPACT_ATOMS: atom_id res chain seq x y z
N ALA A 1 -15.70 -12.58 11.40
CA ALA A 1 -14.32 -12.50 11.88
C ALA A 1 -13.70 -13.90 11.86
N CYS A 2 -12.39 -13.99 11.66
CA CYS A 2 -11.61 -15.21 11.72
C CYS A 2 -10.51 -15.03 12.76
N ALA A 3 -10.22 -16.05 13.52
CA ALA A 3 -9.22 -16.02 14.58
C ALA A 3 -7.85 -16.52 14.10
N SER A 4 -7.82 -17.26 12.98
CA SER A 4 -6.59 -17.81 12.44
C SER A 4 -6.44 -17.54 10.95
N GLU A 5 -5.19 -17.60 10.49
CA GLU A 5 -4.82 -17.49 9.08
C GLU A 5 -5.50 -18.56 8.21
N GLN A 6 -5.48 -19.81 8.66
CA GLN A 6 -6.12 -20.93 7.95
C GLN A 6 -7.64 -20.75 7.84
N GLU A 7 -8.31 -20.30 8.91
CA GLU A 7 -9.74 -20.03 8.89
C GLU A 7 -10.07 -18.89 7.92
N ALA A 8 -9.25 -17.81 7.92
CA ALA A 8 -9.44 -16.68 7.02
C ALA A 8 -9.33 -17.12 5.54
N LEU A 9 -8.31 -17.90 5.20
CA LEU A 9 -8.10 -18.42 3.85
C LEU A 9 -9.18 -19.42 3.42
N ALA A 10 -9.66 -20.26 4.33
CA ALA A 10 -10.75 -21.20 4.05
C ALA A 10 -12.08 -20.48 3.81
N ARG A 11 -12.36 -19.40 4.54
CA ARG A 11 -13.56 -18.56 4.34
C ARG A 11 -13.47 -17.70 3.08
N ALA A 12 -12.28 -17.32 2.67
CA ALA A 12 -12.04 -16.60 1.44
C ALA A 12 -12.08 -17.52 0.20
N ALA A 13 -12.96 -18.53 0.16
CA ALA A 13 -13.17 -19.43 -0.98
C ALA A 13 -13.56 -18.67 -2.26
N GLN A 14 -14.15 -17.47 -2.12
CA GLN A 14 -14.32 -16.48 -3.18
C GLN A 14 -13.42 -15.28 -2.85
N ALA A 15 -12.82 -14.67 -3.88
CA ALA A 15 -11.97 -13.51 -3.73
C ALA A 15 -12.69 -12.39 -2.94
N PRO A 16 -12.22 -12.01 -1.74
CA PRO A 16 -12.83 -10.92 -1.00
C PRO A 16 -12.45 -9.58 -1.63
N ASP A 17 -13.38 -8.61 -1.62
CA ASP A 17 -13.09 -7.25 -2.08
C ASP A 17 -12.20 -6.50 -1.09
N LEU A 18 -12.48 -6.66 0.21
CA LEU A 18 -11.78 -5.98 1.31
C LEU A 18 -11.58 -6.93 2.49
N VAL A 19 -10.38 -6.93 3.05
CA VAL A 19 -10.05 -7.66 4.27
C VAL A 19 -9.41 -6.69 5.28
N LEU A 20 -9.93 -6.72 6.50
CA LEU A 20 -9.36 -6.02 7.65
C LEU A 20 -8.56 -7.04 8.47
N VAL A 21 -7.28 -6.80 8.63
CA VAL A 21 -6.35 -7.72 9.29
C VAL A 21 -5.67 -7.02 10.45
N THR A 22 -5.63 -7.67 11.61
CA THR A 22 -4.78 -7.23 12.73
C THR A 22 -3.42 -7.93 12.65
N GLU A 23 -2.38 -7.26 13.13
CA GLU A 23 -1.02 -7.81 13.15
C GLU A 23 -0.97 -9.17 13.86
N ASP A 24 -1.53 -9.24 15.06
CA ASP A 24 -1.61 -10.47 15.85
C ASP A 24 -2.94 -11.19 15.57
N LEU A 25 -2.86 -12.45 15.19
CA LEU A 25 -3.98 -13.38 15.13
C LEU A 25 -3.88 -14.35 16.32
N GLU A 26 -4.98 -14.98 16.74
CA GLU A 26 -4.93 -16.00 17.78
C GLU A 26 -4.04 -17.19 17.38
N GLN A 27 -4.04 -17.49 16.07
CA GLN A 27 -3.16 -18.50 15.48
C GLN A 27 -2.65 -17.99 14.14
N GLY A 28 -1.37 -17.58 14.09
CA GLY A 28 -0.72 -17.03 12.90
C GLY A 28 -0.33 -15.57 13.03
N TYR A 29 0.06 -14.98 11.92
CA TYR A 29 0.58 -13.63 11.84
C TYR A 29 -0.12 -12.85 10.72
N GLY A 30 -0.72 -11.72 11.06
CA GLY A 30 -1.57 -10.98 10.12
C GLY A 30 -0.84 -10.49 8.87
N ILE A 31 0.45 -10.16 8.98
CA ILE A 31 1.23 -9.74 7.82
C ILE A 31 1.45 -10.91 6.83
N SER A 32 1.69 -12.13 7.35
CA SER A 32 1.76 -13.33 6.51
C SER A 32 0.44 -13.59 5.78
N LEU A 33 -0.69 -13.44 6.48
CA LEU A 33 -2.03 -13.55 5.89
C LEU A 33 -2.21 -12.53 4.75
N VAL A 34 -1.83 -11.26 4.96
CA VAL A 34 -1.90 -10.24 3.90
C VAL A 34 -1.08 -10.66 2.68
N ARG A 35 0.15 -11.13 2.89
CA ARG A 35 1.03 -11.59 1.80
C ARG A 35 0.38 -12.71 0.99
N GLU A 36 -0.23 -13.69 1.65
CA GLU A 36 -0.90 -14.81 0.98
C GLU A 36 -2.17 -14.37 0.25
N LEU A 37 -3.00 -13.53 0.88
CA LEU A 37 -4.18 -12.95 0.25
C LEU A 37 -3.83 -12.17 -1.02
N ARG A 38 -2.79 -11.35 -0.98
CA ARG A 38 -2.32 -10.56 -2.12
C ARG A 38 -1.72 -11.41 -3.25
N GLN A 39 -1.08 -12.53 -2.93
CA GLN A 39 -0.61 -13.48 -3.92
C GLN A 39 -1.77 -14.22 -4.60
N ARG A 40 -2.75 -14.64 -3.82
CA ARG A 40 -3.87 -15.44 -4.30
C ARG A 40 -4.94 -14.61 -4.99
N TRP A 41 -5.20 -13.41 -4.49
CA TRP A 41 -6.18 -12.45 -5.01
C TRP A 41 -5.57 -11.04 -5.12
N PRO A 42 -4.88 -10.73 -6.21
CA PRO A 42 -4.21 -9.43 -6.40
C PRO A 42 -5.13 -8.21 -6.31
N GLN A 43 -6.44 -8.37 -6.54
CA GLN A 43 -7.43 -7.29 -6.46
C GLN A 43 -8.00 -7.09 -5.06
N CYS A 44 -7.74 -8.02 -4.13
CA CYS A 44 -8.21 -7.90 -2.75
C CYS A 44 -7.54 -6.71 -2.07
N ILE A 45 -8.36 -5.84 -1.49
CA ILE A 45 -7.88 -4.71 -0.68
C ILE A 45 -7.59 -5.22 0.74
N CYS A 46 -6.38 -5.02 1.22
CA CYS A 46 -5.96 -5.39 2.56
C CYS A 46 -5.66 -4.14 3.39
N LEU A 47 -6.42 -3.92 4.47
CA LEU A 47 -6.12 -2.93 5.49
C LEU A 47 -5.54 -3.63 6.71
N LEU A 48 -4.34 -3.26 7.11
CA LEU A 48 -3.59 -3.89 8.19
C LEU A 48 -3.48 -2.95 9.39
N PHE A 49 -3.81 -3.48 10.56
CA PHE A 49 -3.74 -2.78 11.84
C PHE A 49 -2.53 -3.29 12.61
N LEU A 50 -1.54 -2.42 12.79
CA LEU A 50 -0.29 -2.73 13.49
C LEU A 50 -0.37 -2.29 14.96
N ARG A 51 0.10 -3.15 15.85
CA ARG A 51 0.30 -2.85 17.27
C ARG A 51 1.72 -2.36 17.55
N ARG A 52 2.68 -2.93 16.82
CA ARG A 52 4.10 -2.52 16.90
C ARG A 52 4.37 -1.42 15.88
N GLU A 53 4.94 -0.33 16.34
CA GLU A 53 5.22 0.88 15.54
C GLU A 53 6.69 0.95 15.13
N THR A 54 7.35 -0.22 14.96
CA THR A 54 8.75 -0.29 14.55
C THR A 54 8.89 -0.23 13.04
N GLN A 55 10.00 0.33 12.57
CA GLN A 55 10.31 0.40 11.13
C GLN A 55 10.28 -0.98 10.46
N GLU A 56 10.82 -1.99 11.14
CA GLU A 56 10.86 -3.38 10.66
C GLU A 56 9.45 -3.92 10.33
N VAL A 57 8.51 -3.77 11.29
CA VAL A 57 7.14 -4.25 11.14
C VAL A 57 6.38 -3.46 10.08
N VAL A 58 6.57 -2.15 10.02
CA VAL A 58 5.97 -1.31 8.97
C VAL A 58 6.47 -1.72 7.59
N ARG A 59 7.78 -1.91 7.42
CA ARG A 59 8.36 -2.36 6.15
C ARG A 59 7.83 -3.72 5.74
N GLU A 60 7.78 -4.68 6.67
CA GLU A 60 7.22 -6.00 6.42
C GLU A 60 5.74 -5.93 5.96
N ALA A 61 4.94 -5.07 6.59
CA ALA A 61 3.54 -4.84 6.24
C ALA A 61 3.38 -4.27 4.81
N LEU A 62 4.21 -3.31 4.46
CA LEU A 62 4.24 -2.70 3.13
C LEU A 62 4.72 -3.69 2.05
N ASP A 63 5.75 -4.50 2.35
CA ASP A 63 6.25 -5.54 1.46
C ASP A 63 5.25 -6.68 1.24
N ALA A 64 4.42 -6.95 2.24
CA ALA A 64 3.30 -7.88 2.10
C ALA A 64 2.23 -7.38 1.11
N GLY A 65 2.21 -6.07 0.79
CA GLY A 65 1.31 -5.46 -0.17
C GLY A 65 0.01 -4.95 0.42
N ALA A 66 -0.01 -4.57 1.71
CA ALA A 66 -1.15 -3.90 2.32
C ALA A 66 -1.39 -2.54 1.66
N GLN A 67 -2.61 -2.26 1.19
CA GLN A 67 -2.98 -0.97 0.61
C GLN A 67 -3.24 0.10 1.66
N GLY A 68 -3.57 -0.29 2.88
CA GLY A 68 -3.65 0.60 4.02
C GLY A 68 -2.98 -0.01 5.24
N VAL A 69 -2.20 0.80 5.94
CA VAL A 69 -1.56 0.43 7.21
C VAL A 69 -1.91 1.49 8.24
N ILE A 70 -2.41 1.06 9.39
CA ILE A 70 -2.87 1.94 10.47
C ILE A 70 -2.31 1.40 11.78
N PHE A 71 -1.80 2.28 12.64
CA PHE A 71 -1.46 1.90 14.00
C PHE A 71 -2.71 1.80 14.88
N VAL A 72 -2.80 0.74 15.66
CA VAL A 72 -3.92 0.54 16.59
C VAL A 72 -4.03 1.72 17.58
N SER A 73 -2.91 2.31 17.98
CA SER A 73 -2.85 3.49 18.85
C SER A 73 -3.58 4.71 18.27
N SER A 74 -3.63 4.85 16.94
CA SER A 74 -4.30 5.98 16.28
C SER A 74 -5.82 5.83 16.16
N LEU A 75 -6.38 4.62 16.36
CA LEU A 75 -7.82 4.38 16.20
C LEU A 75 -8.71 5.18 17.17
N GLY A 76 -8.17 5.65 18.28
CA GLY A 76 -8.88 6.44 19.28
C GLY A 76 -8.58 7.94 19.23
N SER A 77 -7.71 8.41 18.37
CA SER A 77 -7.24 9.80 18.32
C SER A 77 -8.27 10.81 17.78
N GLY A 78 -9.37 10.33 17.22
CA GLY A 78 -10.41 11.19 16.62
C GLY A 78 -10.06 11.69 15.21
N GLU A 79 -8.92 11.34 14.65
CA GLU A 79 -8.49 11.79 13.31
C GLU A 79 -9.21 11.06 12.16
N GLY A 80 -9.96 10.00 12.47
CA GLY A 80 -10.78 9.28 11.50
C GLY A 80 -9.96 8.44 10.51
N ASP A 81 -8.76 8.02 10.87
CA ASP A 81 -7.84 7.26 10.01
C ASP A 81 -8.47 6.01 9.41
N PHE A 82 -9.28 5.29 10.19
CA PHE A 82 -9.98 4.11 9.70
C PHE A 82 -10.91 4.41 8.52
N MET A 83 -11.74 5.46 8.64
CA MET A 83 -12.68 5.83 7.58
C MET A 83 -11.95 6.39 6.35
N LYS A 84 -10.88 7.15 6.58
CA LYS A 84 -10.02 7.65 5.49
C LYS A 84 -9.35 6.50 4.74
N ALA A 85 -8.84 5.50 5.47
CA ALA A 85 -8.21 4.32 4.87
C ALA A 85 -9.20 3.54 4.00
N ILE A 86 -10.40 3.25 4.50
CA ILE A 86 -11.45 2.59 3.72
C ILE A 86 -11.79 3.39 2.46
N ALA A 87 -12.09 4.68 2.60
CA ALA A 87 -12.46 5.52 1.47
C ALA A 87 -11.37 5.57 0.39
N ARG A 88 -10.12 5.81 0.81
CA ARG A 88 -8.98 5.88 -0.10
C ARG A 88 -8.71 4.58 -0.84
N THR A 89 -8.70 3.48 -0.13
CA THR A 89 -8.37 2.18 -0.72
C THR A 89 -9.48 1.65 -1.62
N LEU A 90 -10.75 1.89 -1.29
CA LEU A 90 -11.89 1.55 -2.17
C LEU A 90 -11.89 2.36 -3.47
N GLU A 91 -11.36 3.59 -3.47
CA GLU A 91 -11.17 4.40 -4.67
C GLU A 91 -9.93 3.99 -5.49
N GLY A 92 -9.20 2.98 -5.02
CA GLY A 92 -7.98 2.46 -5.67
C GLY A 92 -6.72 3.25 -5.33
N GLY A 93 -6.72 4.06 -4.26
CA GLY A 93 -5.54 4.67 -3.68
C GLY A 93 -4.88 3.79 -2.61
N THR A 94 -3.90 4.35 -1.90
CA THR A 94 -3.30 3.75 -0.72
C THR A 94 -3.49 4.67 0.50
N TYR A 95 -3.39 4.10 1.70
CA TYR A 95 -3.48 4.90 2.92
C TYR A 95 -2.34 4.56 3.89
N PHE A 96 -1.38 5.45 3.96
CA PHE A 96 -0.25 5.39 4.88
C PHE A 96 -0.17 6.73 5.61
N PRO A 97 -0.68 6.84 6.85
CA PRO A 97 -0.62 8.07 7.64
C PRO A 97 0.82 8.47 7.94
N GLY A 98 1.05 9.73 8.34
CA GLY A 98 2.37 10.30 8.58
C GLY A 98 3.32 9.37 9.34
N PRO A 99 2.96 8.88 10.54
CA PRO A 99 3.83 8.00 11.31
C PRO A 99 4.21 6.69 10.59
N VAL A 100 3.31 6.14 9.75
CA VAL A 100 3.62 4.95 8.93
C VAL A 100 4.59 5.32 7.81
N ARG A 101 4.40 6.47 7.14
CA ARG A 101 5.32 6.95 6.10
C ARG A 101 6.69 7.26 6.67
N ASP A 102 6.75 7.91 7.83
CA ASP A 102 8.00 8.22 8.51
C ASP A 102 8.77 6.94 8.89
N ALA A 103 8.06 5.90 9.36
CA ALA A 103 8.65 4.59 9.64
C ALA A 103 9.04 3.82 8.37
N ALA A 104 8.38 4.06 7.24
CA ALA A 104 8.71 3.44 5.95
C ALA A 104 9.88 4.12 5.26
N ALA A 105 10.04 5.44 5.48
CA ALA A 105 11.04 6.26 4.81
C ALA A 105 12.45 5.80 5.14
N PHE A 106 13.30 5.96 4.15
CA PHE A 106 14.75 5.88 4.16
C PHE A 106 15.43 4.74 4.95
N HIS A 107 16.09 3.85 4.21
CA HIS A 107 17.17 3.00 4.70
C HIS A 107 18.35 3.15 3.73
N PRO A 108 19.61 3.21 4.21
CA PRO A 108 20.79 3.40 3.35
C PRO A 108 20.90 2.38 2.20
N ASP A 109 20.36 1.19 2.38
CA ASP A 109 20.40 0.12 1.37
C ASP A 109 19.38 0.35 0.22
N ASP A 110 18.38 1.21 0.40
CA ASP A 110 17.33 1.49 -0.60
C ASP A 110 17.76 2.59 -1.62
N GLU A 111 18.82 3.37 -1.33
CA GLU A 111 19.22 4.54 -2.14
C GLU A 111 19.70 4.17 -3.55
N ALA A 112 20.54 3.17 -3.67
CA ALA A 112 21.20 2.87 -4.95
C ALA A 112 20.23 2.32 -5.99
N GLU A 113 19.32 1.41 -5.59
CA GLU A 113 18.30 0.83 -6.47
C GLU A 113 17.24 1.87 -6.86
N GLY A 114 16.92 2.78 -5.93
CA GLY A 114 15.92 3.80 -6.14
C GLY A 114 16.32 4.85 -7.18
N LEU A 115 17.54 5.34 -7.13
CA LEU A 115 18.04 6.36 -8.07
C LEU A 115 18.09 5.85 -9.51
N GLU A 116 18.60 4.64 -9.72
CA GLU A 116 18.63 4.04 -11.06
C GLU A 116 17.23 3.82 -11.64
N ALA A 117 16.27 3.47 -10.79
CA ALA A 117 14.89 3.26 -11.20
C ALA A 117 14.21 4.58 -11.60
N LEU A 118 14.48 5.68 -10.89
CA LEU A 118 13.94 7.01 -11.21
C LEU A 118 14.46 7.54 -12.55
N ASP A 119 15.72 7.29 -12.88
CA ASP A 119 16.32 7.72 -14.16
C ASP A 119 15.64 7.11 -15.39
N GLN A 120 14.96 5.98 -15.23
CA GLN A 120 14.20 5.32 -16.30
C GLN A 120 12.83 5.97 -16.55
N LEU A 121 12.36 6.81 -15.62
CA LEU A 121 11.06 7.44 -15.70
C LEU A 121 11.16 8.81 -16.39
N SER A 122 10.21 9.10 -17.29
CA SER A 122 10.01 10.46 -17.80
C SER A 122 9.52 11.38 -16.68
N SER A 123 9.68 12.69 -16.83
CA SER A 123 9.19 13.68 -15.85
C SER A 123 7.72 13.47 -15.50
N ARG A 124 6.89 13.08 -16.47
CA ARG A 124 5.46 12.84 -16.26
C ARG A 124 5.20 11.57 -15.45
N GLU A 125 5.98 10.52 -15.67
CA GLU A 125 5.91 9.28 -14.90
C GLU A 125 6.42 9.49 -13.47
N GLN A 126 7.41 10.35 -13.26
CA GLN A 126 7.87 10.75 -11.92
C GLN A 126 6.78 11.51 -11.15
N GLU A 127 6.07 12.47 -11.80
CA GLU A 127 4.93 13.16 -11.20
C GLU A 127 3.81 12.18 -10.80
N VAL A 128 3.54 11.17 -11.63
CA VAL A 128 2.57 10.12 -11.31
C VAL A 128 3.07 9.26 -10.15
N LEU A 129 4.33 8.85 -10.14
CA LEU A 129 4.92 8.06 -9.05
C LEU A 129 4.88 8.83 -7.73
N GLN A 130 5.19 10.12 -7.73
CA GLN A 130 5.06 10.99 -6.56
C GLN A 130 3.61 11.01 -6.05
N ALA A 131 2.64 11.15 -6.94
CA ALA A 131 1.24 11.14 -6.53
C ALA A 131 0.79 9.77 -5.99
N LEU A 132 1.37 8.66 -6.47
CA LEU A 132 1.14 7.32 -5.90
C LEU A 132 1.68 7.22 -4.46
N SER A 133 2.86 7.76 -4.16
CA SER A 133 3.44 7.77 -2.81
C SER A 133 2.60 8.61 -1.82
N GLU A 134 1.92 9.65 -2.32
CA GLU A 134 0.98 10.45 -1.54
C GLU A 134 -0.38 9.75 -1.33
N GLY A 135 -0.58 8.58 -1.92
CA GLY A 135 -1.78 7.74 -1.78
C GLY A 135 -2.94 8.12 -2.69
N TYR A 136 -2.75 8.99 -3.68
CA TYR A 136 -3.84 9.44 -4.57
C TYR A 136 -4.37 8.30 -5.45
N CYS A 137 -5.69 8.28 -5.63
CA CYS A 137 -6.34 7.44 -6.64
C CYS A 137 -6.23 8.05 -8.04
N ASN A 138 -6.56 7.28 -9.10
CA ASN A 138 -6.44 7.76 -10.48
C ASN A 138 -7.27 9.02 -10.77
N ARG A 139 -8.43 9.19 -10.11
CA ARG A 139 -9.27 10.38 -10.25
C ARG A 139 -8.56 11.62 -9.70
N GLU A 140 -7.95 11.51 -8.54
CA GLU A 140 -7.23 12.62 -7.91
C GLU A 140 -5.96 12.98 -8.69
N ILE A 141 -5.21 11.98 -9.17
CA ILE A 141 -4.04 12.19 -10.03
C ILE A 141 -4.46 12.89 -11.33
N ALA A 142 -5.56 12.46 -11.96
CA ALA A 142 -6.07 13.06 -13.18
C ALA A 142 -6.40 14.55 -12.98
N GLN A 143 -7.06 14.90 -11.88
CA GLN A 143 -7.38 16.28 -11.51
C GLN A 143 -6.11 17.11 -11.27
N ARG A 144 -5.17 16.59 -10.49
CA ARG A 144 -3.92 17.27 -10.12
C ARG A 144 -3.03 17.54 -11.33
N LEU A 145 -2.98 16.59 -12.26
CA LEU A 145 -2.11 16.64 -13.43
C LEU A 145 -2.81 17.17 -14.70
N PHE A 146 -4.08 17.54 -14.61
CA PHE A 146 -4.91 18.05 -15.72
C PHE A 146 -4.94 17.10 -16.93
N ILE A 147 -5.11 15.79 -16.69
CA ILE A 147 -5.23 14.75 -17.71
C ILE A 147 -6.43 13.84 -17.45
N SER A 148 -6.76 12.97 -18.40
CA SER A 148 -7.84 12.00 -18.22
C SER A 148 -7.44 10.87 -17.27
N GLN A 149 -8.42 10.25 -16.60
CA GLN A 149 -8.15 9.06 -15.77
C GLN A 149 -7.58 7.90 -16.60
N GLU A 150 -7.93 7.79 -17.86
CA GLU A 150 -7.41 6.78 -18.76
C GLU A 150 -5.92 7.00 -19.05
N THR A 151 -5.53 8.27 -19.24
CA THR A 151 -4.11 8.63 -19.36
C THR A 151 -3.33 8.31 -18.09
N VAL A 152 -3.93 8.55 -16.91
CA VAL A 152 -3.32 8.17 -15.62
C VAL A 152 -3.10 6.66 -15.54
N LYS A 153 -4.10 5.84 -15.91
CA LYS A 153 -3.96 4.37 -15.91
C LYS A 153 -2.79 3.92 -16.78
N THR A 154 -2.65 4.54 -17.96
CA THR A 154 -1.52 4.25 -18.87
C THR A 154 -0.18 4.58 -18.21
N HIS A 155 -0.04 5.78 -17.62
CA HIS A 155 1.18 6.15 -16.91
C HIS A 155 1.47 5.24 -15.72
N VAL A 156 0.46 4.89 -14.91
CA VAL A 156 0.62 3.96 -13.78
C VAL A 156 1.11 2.60 -14.26
N SER A 157 0.53 2.05 -15.34
CA SER A 157 0.99 0.77 -15.91
C SER A 157 2.44 0.86 -16.39
N THR A 158 2.82 1.97 -17.03
CA THR A 158 4.19 2.17 -17.49
C THR A 158 5.17 2.29 -16.33
N VAL A 159 4.81 3.04 -15.28
CA VAL A 159 5.61 3.17 -14.05
C VAL A 159 5.82 1.80 -13.41
N ILE A 160 4.76 1.02 -13.20
CA ILE A 160 4.83 -0.33 -12.63
C ILE A 160 5.78 -1.22 -13.45
N SER A 161 5.65 -1.17 -14.78
CA SER A 161 6.50 -1.96 -15.70
C SER A 161 7.97 -1.55 -15.65
N LYS A 162 8.27 -0.24 -15.67
CA LYS A 162 9.63 0.30 -15.64
C LYS A 162 10.33 0.04 -14.31
N LEU A 163 9.59 0.17 -13.19
CA LEU A 163 10.11 -0.12 -11.86
C LEU A 163 10.22 -1.63 -11.55
N GLY A 164 9.67 -2.50 -12.40
CA GLY A 164 9.69 -3.95 -12.19
C GLY A 164 8.88 -4.42 -10.97
N VAL A 165 7.95 -3.60 -10.48
CA VAL A 165 7.14 -3.90 -9.30
C VAL A 165 5.83 -4.62 -9.67
N ARG A 166 5.20 -5.30 -8.70
CA ARG A 166 4.00 -6.12 -8.96
C ARG A 166 2.74 -5.30 -9.23
N ASP A 167 2.58 -4.19 -8.54
CA ASP A 167 1.37 -3.38 -8.58
C ASP A 167 1.63 -1.94 -8.12
N ARG A 168 0.58 -1.09 -8.17
CA ARG A 168 0.66 0.31 -7.76
C ARG A 168 1.02 0.52 -6.29
N THR A 169 0.65 -0.43 -5.42
CA THR A 169 0.98 -0.36 -4.00
C THR A 169 2.48 -0.48 -3.80
N GLN A 170 3.10 -1.43 -4.51
CA GLN A 170 4.56 -1.59 -4.47
C GLN A 170 5.28 -0.39 -5.10
N ALA A 171 4.72 0.21 -6.17
CA ALA A 171 5.26 1.45 -6.73
C ALA A 171 5.20 2.61 -5.71
N ALA A 172 4.08 2.76 -5.01
CA ALA A 172 3.92 3.75 -3.96
C ALA A 172 4.90 3.54 -2.79
N VAL A 173 5.07 2.28 -2.36
CA VAL A 173 6.03 1.91 -1.29
C VAL A 173 7.47 2.20 -1.71
N MET A 174 7.84 1.85 -2.93
CA MET A 174 9.16 2.14 -3.47
C MET A 174 9.44 3.66 -3.47
N ALA A 175 8.48 4.46 -3.93
CA ALA A 175 8.61 5.91 -3.92
C ALA A 175 8.70 6.50 -2.50
N LEU A 176 7.98 5.94 -1.52
CA LEU A 176 8.11 6.34 -0.11
C LEU A 176 9.51 6.10 0.47
N ARG A 177 10.19 5.05 0.01
CA ARG A 177 11.55 4.71 0.46
C ARG A 177 12.63 5.58 -0.17
N MET A 178 12.34 6.15 -1.34
CA MET A 178 13.26 7.05 -2.05
C MET A 178 13.25 8.49 -1.49
N GLY A 179 12.17 8.89 -0.75
CA GLY A 179 11.98 10.21 -0.14
C GLY A 179 11.18 11.13 -1.03
#